data_57d4114d182f327236e65ef13d916fde
#
_entry.id   57d4114d182f327236e65ef13d916fde
#
_cell.length_a   1.000
_cell.length_b   1.000
_cell.length_c   1.000
_cell.angle_alpha   90.00
_cell.angle_beta   90.00
_cell.angle_gamma   90.00
#
_symmetry.space_group_name_H-M   'P 1'
#
loop_
_entity.id
_entity.type
_entity.pdbx_description
1 polymer ?
#
loop_
_entity_poly.entity_id
_entity_poly.type
_entity_poly.pdbx_seq_one_letter_code
_entity_poly.pdbx_strand_id
1 'polypeptide(L)'
;HVIGYEVQKVLAVVDWFAAENAKQPIAAPIAVAGYHEGGLIAFYSAALDTRIQATLVSGYFTERNRVWEEPIYRNVFGLLEQFGDAEIASLISPRALVLEHSKTPKLVAPPEVRPGRSSGAAPGILATPSTANVLAEHGRAKKLSAKGSRIALITKNDKNTLETFGTDRALEALLRFANVIPNANWKTSKEPTKELQSKPPHHRQQRQVSELVEYNQRLLRFSEYERTESFWRKLPPAEPAKWNAQCEPHRKQLWKEVIGQFPAANLPINPRSRKILETDKWICYEV
;
A
#
# COMPACT_ATOMS: atom_id res chain seq x y z
N HIS A 1 6.25 6.55 -3.72
CA HIS A 1 5.43 6.07 -2.59
C HIS A 1 6.26 5.20 -1.65
N VAL A 2 6.19 5.45 -0.34
CA VAL A 2 6.91 4.64 0.68
C VAL A 2 6.47 3.18 0.62
N ILE A 3 5.18 2.93 0.44
CA ILE A 3 4.62 1.57 0.30
C ILE A 3 5.32 0.78 -0.81
N GLY A 4 5.54 1.38 -1.97
CA GLY A 4 6.24 0.71 -3.07
C GLY A 4 7.66 0.29 -2.70
N TYR A 5 8.38 1.13 -1.96
CA TYR A 5 9.71 0.80 -1.46
C TYR A 5 9.70 -0.36 -0.45
N GLU A 6 8.72 -0.36 0.46
CA GLU A 6 8.57 -1.42 1.46
C GLU A 6 8.14 -2.75 0.83
N VAL A 7 7.24 -2.72 -0.13
CA VAL A 7 6.85 -3.89 -0.92
C VAL A 7 8.06 -4.46 -1.67
N GLN A 8 8.88 -3.63 -2.32
CA GLN A 8 10.11 -4.08 -3.00
C GLN A 8 11.07 -4.80 -2.05
N LYS A 9 11.18 -4.38 -0.79
CA LYS A 9 11.99 -5.09 0.21
C LYS A 9 11.46 -6.50 0.47
N VAL A 10 10.15 -6.67 0.56
CA VAL A 10 9.53 -8.00 0.73
C VAL A 10 9.76 -8.86 -0.51
N LEU A 11 9.60 -8.31 -1.70
CA LEU A 11 9.84 -9.03 -2.95
C LEU A 11 11.31 -9.47 -3.08
N ALA A 12 12.26 -8.63 -2.67
CA ALA A 12 13.68 -9.00 -2.63
C ALA A 12 13.96 -10.17 -1.66
N VAL A 13 13.24 -10.23 -0.52
CA VAL A 13 13.33 -11.39 0.38
C VAL A 13 12.71 -12.64 -0.25
N VAL A 14 11.61 -12.49 -0.99
CA VAL A 14 11.01 -13.61 -1.76
C VAL A 14 11.99 -14.12 -2.82
N ASP A 15 12.70 -13.23 -3.52
CA ASP A 15 13.75 -13.61 -4.47
C ASP A 15 14.84 -14.44 -3.81
N TRP A 16 15.28 -14.02 -2.62
CA TRP A 16 16.28 -14.75 -1.85
C TRP A 16 15.77 -16.15 -1.45
N PHE A 17 14.55 -16.25 -0.90
CA PHE A 17 13.96 -17.55 -0.55
C PHE A 17 13.77 -18.45 -1.77
N ALA A 18 13.37 -17.91 -2.91
CA ALA A 18 13.24 -18.67 -4.14
C ALA A 18 14.60 -19.21 -4.62
N ALA A 19 15.66 -18.40 -4.53
CA ALA A 19 17.01 -18.83 -4.85
C ALA A 19 17.54 -19.90 -3.88
N GLU A 20 17.24 -19.82 -2.58
CA GLU A 20 17.59 -20.86 -1.61
C GLU A 20 16.79 -22.15 -1.85
N ASN A 21 15.51 -22.05 -2.16
CA ASN A 21 14.67 -23.19 -2.51
C ASN A 21 15.18 -23.96 -3.74
N ALA A 22 15.71 -23.26 -4.73
CA ALA A 22 16.29 -23.87 -5.93
C ALA A 22 17.50 -24.78 -5.64
N LYS A 23 18.13 -24.62 -4.48
CA LYS A 23 19.26 -25.44 -4.02
C LYS A 23 18.81 -26.68 -3.24
N GLN A 24 17.53 -26.79 -2.91
CA GLN A 24 16.98 -27.87 -2.08
C GLN A 24 16.33 -28.97 -2.93
N PRO A 25 16.39 -30.23 -2.52
CA PRO A 25 15.68 -31.32 -3.20
C PRO A 25 14.15 -31.13 -3.23
N ILE A 26 13.62 -30.48 -2.19
CA ILE A 26 12.19 -30.17 -2.05
C ILE A 26 12.08 -28.71 -1.68
N ALA A 27 11.43 -27.93 -2.56
CA ALA A 27 11.19 -26.53 -2.30
C ALA A 27 10.17 -26.32 -1.17
N ALA A 28 10.51 -25.51 -0.19
CA ALA A 28 9.59 -25.12 0.87
C ALA A 28 8.59 -24.05 0.38
N PRO A 29 7.34 -24.05 0.86
CA PRO A 29 6.38 -23.01 0.53
C PRO A 29 6.83 -21.65 1.09
N ILE A 30 6.67 -20.61 0.29
CA ILE A 30 6.91 -19.23 0.72
C ILE A 30 5.58 -18.65 1.21
N ALA A 31 5.56 -18.19 2.45
CA ALA A 31 4.42 -17.51 3.05
C ALA A 31 4.83 -16.16 3.60
N VAL A 32 3.90 -15.21 3.61
CA VAL A 32 4.08 -13.89 4.21
C VAL A 32 3.00 -13.64 5.26
N ALA A 33 3.40 -13.07 6.38
CA ALA A 33 2.48 -12.66 7.44
C ALA A 33 2.77 -11.22 7.87
N GLY A 34 1.73 -10.44 8.08
CA GLY A 34 1.89 -9.06 8.51
C GLY A 34 0.74 -8.57 9.38
N TYR A 35 1.06 -7.63 10.26
CA TYR A 35 0.12 -6.98 11.15
C TYR A 35 0.11 -5.48 10.91
N HIS A 36 -1.08 -4.89 10.88
CA HIS A 36 -1.29 -3.46 10.72
C HIS A 36 -0.60 -2.92 9.44
N GLU A 37 0.46 -2.09 9.54
CA GLU A 37 1.25 -1.68 8.36
C GLU A 37 1.96 -2.87 7.68
N GLY A 38 2.47 -3.79 8.47
CA GLY A 38 3.01 -5.05 7.93
C GLY A 38 1.94 -5.89 7.23
N GLY A 39 0.68 -5.81 7.68
CA GLY A 39 -0.46 -6.44 7.02
C GLY A 39 -0.73 -5.85 5.63
N LEU A 40 -0.70 -4.52 5.50
CA LEU A 40 -0.79 -3.82 4.22
C LEU A 40 0.31 -4.28 3.26
N ILE A 41 1.57 -4.28 3.73
CA ILE A 41 2.73 -4.64 2.91
C ILE A 41 2.67 -6.11 2.50
N ALA A 42 2.33 -7.02 3.42
CA ALA A 42 2.16 -8.44 3.13
C ALA A 42 1.07 -8.67 2.07
N PHE A 43 -0.05 -7.96 2.20
CA PHE A 43 -1.19 -8.03 1.30
C PHE A 43 -0.84 -7.62 -0.12
N TYR A 44 -0.21 -6.46 -0.28
CA TYR A 44 0.21 -5.96 -1.59
C TYR A 44 1.31 -6.81 -2.21
N SER A 45 2.29 -7.24 -1.41
CA SER A 45 3.35 -8.14 -1.89
C SER A 45 2.79 -9.44 -2.44
N ALA A 46 1.83 -10.04 -1.73
CA ALA A 46 1.19 -11.28 -2.17
C ALA A 46 0.34 -11.11 -3.44
N ALA A 47 -0.31 -9.96 -3.62
CA ALA A 47 -1.04 -9.67 -4.85
C ALA A 47 -0.10 -9.55 -6.07
N LEU A 48 1.10 -9.03 -5.87
CA LEU A 48 2.08 -8.78 -6.92
C LEU A 48 2.96 -10.01 -7.25
N ASP A 49 3.26 -10.85 -6.26
CA ASP A 49 4.18 -11.97 -6.43
C ASP A 49 3.49 -13.32 -6.24
N THR A 50 3.35 -14.06 -7.32
CA THR A 50 2.68 -15.35 -7.33
C THR A 50 3.44 -16.48 -6.63
N ARG A 51 4.71 -16.28 -6.30
CA ARG A 51 5.54 -17.24 -5.54
C ARG A 51 5.15 -17.30 -4.06
N ILE A 52 4.48 -16.27 -3.57
CA ILE A 52 3.91 -16.26 -2.22
C ILE A 52 2.66 -17.13 -2.21
N GLN A 53 2.73 -18.31 -1.60
CA GLN A 53 1.69 -19.33 -1.66
C GLN A 53 0.61 -19.18 -0.58
N ALA A 54 0.96 -18.57 0.56
CA ALA A 54 0.04 -18.31 1.65
C ALA A 54 0.33 -16.96 2.30
N THR A 55 -0.73 -16.24 2.65
CA THR A 55 -0.64 -14.88 3.18
C THR A 55 -1.53 -14.73 4.40
N LEU A 56 -0.99 -14.15 5.48
CA LEU A 56 -1.76 -13.71 6.64
C LEU A 56 -1.73 -12.19 6.74
N VAL A 57 -2.91 -11.60 6.68
CA VAL A 57 -3.12 -10.15 6.83
C VAL A 57 -3.92 -9.90 8.10
N SER A 58 -3.27 -9.37 9.13
CA SER A 58 -3.88 -9.11 10.42
C SER A 58 -4.09 -7.60 10.64
N GLY A 59 -5.30 -7.20 11.03
CA GLY A 59 -5.62 -5.84 11.44
C GLY A 59 -5.52 -4.76 10.36
N TYR A 60 -5.62 -5.11 9.09
CA TYR A 60 -5.55 -4.13 7.98
C TYR A 60 -6.78 -4.15 7.08
N PHE A 61 -7.22 -5.32 6.66
CA PHE A 61 -8.23 -5.51 5.61
C PHE A 61 -9.59 -4.88 5.94
N THR A 62 -10.10 -4.03 5.05
CA THR A 62 -11.42 -3.39 5.17
C THR A 62 -11.79 -2.72 3.85
N GLU A 63 -13.03 -2.21 3.72
CA GLU A 63 -13.32 -1.24 2.66
C GLU A 63 -12.47 0.03 2.87
N ARG A 64 -12.05 0.66 1.78
CA ARG A 64 -11.12 1.80 1.82
C ARG A 64 -11.80 3.15 1.65
N ASN A 65 -13.09 3.25 1.91
CA ASN A 65 -13.89 4.47 1.68
C ASN A 65 -13.40 5.69 2.49
N ARG A 66 -12.67 5.46 3.57
CA ARG A 66 -12.13 6.52 4.45
C ARG A 66 -10.61 6.66 4.37
N VAL A 67 -9.97 6.21 3.27
CA VAL A 67 -8.51 6.31 3.11
C VAL A 67 -7.98 7.73 3.22
N TRP A 68 -8.81 8.74 2.92
CA TRP A 68 -8.48 10.15 3.04
C TRP A 68 -8.23 10.62 4.48
N GLU A 69 -8.71 9.89 5.48
CA GLU A 69 -8.45 10.14 6.90
C GLU A 69 -7.16 9.50 7.39
N GLU A 70 -6.65 8.52 6.67
CA GLU A 70 -5.45 7.79 7.03
C GLU A 70 -4.19 8.62 6.79
N PRO A 71 -3.05 8.26 7.42
CA PRO A 71 -1.79 8.89 7.14
C PRO A 71 -1.44 8.86 5.66
N ILE A 72 -0.92 9.98 5.15
CA ILE A 72 -0.64 10.15 3.72
C ILE A 72 0.30 9.09 3.13
N TYR A 73 1.16 8.47 3.93
CA TYR A 73 2.03 7.40 3.46
C TYR A 73 1.28 6.13 3.07
N ARG A 74 0.05 5.92 3.56
CA ARG A 74 -0.85 4.83 3.13
C ARG A 74 -1.55 5.10 1.81
N ASN A 75 -1.56 6.33 1.38
CA ASN A 75 -2.27 6.71 0.17
C ASN A 75 -1.43 6.40 -1.06
N VAL A 76 -1.94 5.50 -1.90
CA VAL A 76 -1.44 5.26 -3.25
C VAL A 76 -2.37 5.97 -4.21
N PHE A 77 -1.86 7.01 -4.87
CA PHE A 77 -2.67 7.83 -5.77
C PHE A 77 -3.32 6.99 -6.87
N GLY A 78 -4.61 7.21 -7.09
CA GLY A 78 -5.39 6.49 -8.10
C GLY A 78 -5.73 5.04 -7.78
N LEU A 79 -5.28 4.49 -6.64
CA LEU A 79 -5.52 3.07 -6.30
C LEU A 79 -7.02 2.74 -6.33
N LEU A 80 -7.83 3.52 -5.62
CA LEU A 80 -9.26 3.26 -5.46
C LEU A 80 -10.10 3.48 -6.73
N GLU A 81 -9.54 4.06 -7.77
CA GLU A 81 -10.20 4.09 -9.08
C GLU A 81 -10.28 2.69 -9.72
N GLN A 82 -9.39 1.79 -9.31
CA GLN A 82 -9.24 0.48 -9.93
C GLN A 82 -9.29 -0.68 -8.93
N PHE A 83 -8.75 -0.50 -7.74
CA PHE A 83 -8.55 -1.57 -6.76
C PHE A 83 -8.94 -1.12 -5.34
N GLY A 84 -9.98 -1.75 -4.78
CA GLY A 84 -10.20 -1.82 -3.35
C GLY A 84 -9.55 -3.08 -2.76
N ASP A 85 -9.69 -3.29 -1.46
CA ASP A 85 -9.09 -4.45 -0.80
C ASP A 85 -9.70 -5.78 -1.30
N ALA A 86 -10.98 -5.80 -1.70
CA ALA A 86 -11.59 -6.99 -2.31
C ALA A 86 -10.99 -7.34 -3.67
N GLU A 87 -10.72 -6.35 -4.51
CA GLU A 87 -10.07 -6.51 -5.81
C GLU A 87 -8.64 -7.01 -5.63
N ILE A 88 -7.88 -6.43 -4.70
CA ILE A 88 -6.51 -6.89 -4.39
C ILE A 88 -6.52 -8.32 -3.86
N ALA A 89 -7.48 -8.68 -2.98
CA ALA A 89 -7.63 -10.05 -2.50
C ALA A 89 -7.91 -11.04 -3.66
N SER A 90 -8.65 -10.61 -4.67
CA SER A 90 -8.92 -11.43 -5.85
C SER A 90 -7.66 -11.72 -6.68
N LEU A 91 -6.67 -10.82 -6.70
CA LEU A 91 -5.38 -11.03 -7.36
C LEU A 91 -4.51 -12.09 -6.65
N ILE A 92 -4.76 -12.34 -5.37
CA ILE A 92 -4.08 -13.41 -4.63
C ILE A 92 -4.67 -14.78 -4.98
N SER A 93 -5.95 -14.83 -5.33
CA SER A 93 -6.65 -16.07 -5.70
C SER A 93 -5.96 -16.78 -6.89
N PRO A 94 -5.88 -18.13 -6.93
CA PRO A 94 -6.44 -19.12 -5.98
C PRO A 94 -5.54 -19.42 -4.78
N ARG A 95 -4.43 -18.70 -4.63
CA ARG A 95 -3.50 -18.87 -3.50
C ARG A 95 -4.20 -18.55 -2.17
N ALA A 96 -3.60 -18.93 -1.08
CA ALA A 96 -4.23 -18.83 0.23
C ALA A 96 -4.11 -17.42 0.82
N LEU A 97 -5.22 -16.89 1.31
CA LEU A 97 -5.30 -15.63 2.03
C LEU A 97 -6.04 -15.83 3.35
N VAL A 98 -5.36 -15.60 4.45
CA VAL A 98 -5.94 -15.56 5.80
C VAL A 98 -6.08 -14.10 6.20
N LEU A 99 -7.29 -13.66 6.43
CA LEU A 99 -7.63 -12.33 6.93
C LEU A 99 -7.95 -12.46 8.42
N GLU A 100 -7.19 -11.76 9.26
CA GLU A 100 -7.44 -11.74 10.70
C GLU A 100 -7.91 -10.34 11.09
N HIS A 101 -9.15 -10.26 11.58
CA HIS A 101 -9.70 -9.04 12.13
C HIS A 101 -9.25 -8.91 13.59
N SER A 102 -8.16 -8.20 13.82
CA SER A 102 -7.54 -7.99 15.13
C SER A 102 -7.54 -6.51 15.54
N LYS A 103 -7.34 -6.26 16.84
CA LYS A 103 -7.17 -4.90 17.36
C LYS A 103 -5.91 -4.27 16.77
N THR A 104 -6.02 -3.01 16.37
CA THR A 104 -4.89 -2.24 15.85
C THR A 104 -4.56 -1.06 16.78
N PRO A 105 -3.33 -0.57 16.76
CA PRO A 105 -2.99 0.68 17.43
C PRO A 105 -3.89 1.81 16.92
N LYS A 106 -4.38 2.61 17.85
CA LYS A 106 -5.15 3.80 17.51
C LYS A 106 -4.19 4.98 17.33
N LEU A 107 -4.27 5.63 16.18
CA LEU A 107 -3.61 6.89 15.92
C LEU A 107 -4.68 7.96 15.75
N VAL A 108 -4.52 9.06 16.48
CA VAL A 108 -5.39 10.23 16.35
C VAL A 108 -4.53 11.40 15.88
N ALA A 109 -4.84 11.93 14.73
CA ALA A 109 -4.11 13.05 14.16
C ALA A 109 -5.06 14.23 13.85
N PRO A 110 -4.52 15.42 13.64
CA PRO A 110 -3.09 15.74 13.65
C PRO A 110 -2.49 15.63 15.06
N PRO A 111 -1.22 15.22 15.17
CA PRO A 111 -0.55 15.24 16.47
C PRO A 111 -0.48 16.67 17.02
N GLU A 112 -0.50 16.81 18.34
CA GLU A 112 -0.42 18.10 19.00
C GLU A 112 0.83 18.90 18.57
N VAL A 113 0.66 20.21 18.45
CA VAL A 113 1.76 21.14 18.16
C VAL A 113 2.77 21.07 19.30
N ARG A 114 4.04 20.89 18.98
CA ARG A 114 5.14 20.84 19.93
C ARG A 114 6.12 21.99 19.66
N PRO A 115 6.91 22.44 20.65
CA PRO A 115 7.95 23.43 20.40
C PRO A 115 8.86 23.01 19.23
N GLY A 116 9.08 23.91 18.28
CA GLY A 116 9.84 23.65 17.05
C GLY A 116 9.06 22.94 15.92
N ARG A 117 7.76 22.68 16.08
CA ARG A 117 6.90 22.10 15.07
C ARG A 117 5.62 22.92 14.93
N SER A 118 5.49 23.65 13.83
CA SER A 118 4.44 24.66 13.66
C SER A 118 3.05 24.11 13.33
N SER A 119 2.94 22.94 12.71
CA SER A 119 1.64 22.30 12.42
C SER A 119 1.78 20.81 12.24
N GLY A 120 0.71 20.07 12.50
CA GLY A 120 0.57 18.68 12.05
C GLY A 120 0.39 18.63 10.54
N ALA A 121 0.96 17.61 9.91
CA ALA A 121 0.55 17.27 8.56
C ALA A 121 -0.91 16.81 8.55
N ALA A 122 -1.49 16.73 7.36
CA ALA A 122 -2.83 16.25 7.02
C ALA A 122 -3.35 15.10 7.89
N PRO A 123 -4.64 14.78 7.83
CA PRO A 123 -5.26 13.76 8.68
C PRO A 123 -4.40 12.50 8.77
N GLY A 124 -4.48 11.81 9.87
CA GLY A 124 -3.65 10.63 10.11
C GLY A 124 -4.32 9.74 11.15
N ILE A 125 -5.62 9.46 10.95
CA ILE A 125 -6.41 8.63 11.85
C ILE A 125 -6.22 7.18 11.44
N LEU A 126 -5.80 6.36 12.41
CA LEU A 126 -5.81 4.92 12.30
C LEU A 126 -6.67 4.34 13.41
N ALA A 127 -7.54 3.44 13.06
CA ALA A 127 -8.41 2.76 13.99
C ALA A 127 -8.65 1.32 13.54
N THR A 128 -8.99 0.45 14.47
CA THR A 128 -9.44 -0.90 14.13
C THR A 128 -10.69 -0.82 13.25
N PRO A 129 -10.69 -1.43 12.07
CA PRO A 129 -11.87 -1.48 11.21
C PRO A 129 -13.09 -2.07 11.92
N SER A 130 -14.29 -1.63 11.55
CA SER A 130 -15.50 -2.23 12.11
C SER A 130 -15.68 -3.67 11.60
N THR A 131 -16.22 -4.54 12.46
CA THR A 131 -16.50 -5.94 12.07
C THR A 131 -17.43 -5.99 10.85
N ALA A 132 -18.42 -5.09 10.77
CA ALA A 132 -19.36 -5.04 9.66
C ALA A 132 -18.66 -4.74 8.33
N ASN A 133 -17.75 -3.76 8.30
CA ASN A 133 -17.00 -3.39 7.11
C ASN A 133 -16.07 -4.52 6.65
N VAL A 134 -15.37 -5.16 7.59
CA VAL A 134 -14.50 -6.31 7.27
C VAL A 134 -15.31 -7.48 6.70
N LEU A 135 -16.47 -7.79 7.27
CA LEU A 135 -17.35 -8.85 6.77
C LEU A 135 -17.90 -8.53 5.38
N ALA A 136 -18.32 -7.29 5.15
CA ALA A 136 -18.83 -6.85 3.84
C ALA A 136 -17.75 -6.95 2.77
N GLU A 137 -16.55 -6.44 3.05
CA GLU A 137 -15.43 -6.48 2.11
C GLU A 137 -14.91 -7.90 1.85
N HIS A 138 -14.87 -8.74 2.89
CA HIS A 138 -14.58 -10.17 2.73
C HIS A 138 -15.63 -10.86 1.83
N GLY A 139 -16.91 -10.53 2.00
CA GLY A 139 -17.98 -11.02 1.12
C GLY A 139 -17.79 -10.61 -0.34
N ARG A 140 -17.34 -9.36 -0.59
CA ARG A 140 -16.98 -8.89 -1.93
C ARG A 140 -15.77 -9.66 -2.48
N ALA A 141 -14.71 -9.80 -1.69
CA ALA A 141 -13.52 -10.54 -2.09
C ALA A 141 -13.84 -11.98 -2.51
N LYS A 142 -14.69 -12.67 -1.77
CA LYS A 142 -15.14 -14.03 -2.14
C LYS A 142 -15.92 -14.09 -3.44
N LYS A 143 -16.74 -13.07 -3.72
CA LYS A 143 -17.51 -13.00 -4.98
C LYS A 143 -16.63 -12.74 -6.20
N LEU A 144 -15.58 -11.92 -6.02
CA LEU A 144 -14.65 -11.55 -7.09
C LEU A 144 -13.60 -12.63 -7.39
N SER A 145 -13.33 -13.49 -6.42
CA SER A 145 -12.27 -14.49 -6.52
C SER A 145 -12.71 -15.74 -7.28
N ALA A 146 -11.73 -16.47 -7.79
CA ALA A 146 -11.97 -17.73 -8.50
C ALA A 146 -12.75 -18.75 -7.64
N LYS A 147 -13.52 -19.63 -8.28
CA LYS A 147 -14.17 -20.75 -7.60
C LYS A 147 -13.11 -21.62 -6.90
N GLY A 148 -13.35 -21.97 -5.63
CA GLY A 148 -12.38 -22.72 -4.83
C GLY A 148 -11.26 -21.87 -4.23
N SER A 149 -11.35 -20.53 -4.29
CA SER A 149 -10.39 -19.64 -3.63
C SER A 149 -10.30 -19.90 -2.14
N ARG A 150 -9.09 -19.87 -1.61
CA ARG A 150 -8.77 -20.14 -0.20
C ARG A 150 -8.67 -18.84 0.58
N ILE A 151 -9.79 -18.10 0.71
CA ILE A 151 -9.86 -16.88 1.50
C ILE A 151 -10.59 -17.20 2.81
N ALA A 152 -9.86 -17.20 3.92
CA ALA A 152 -10.39 -17.41 5.26
C ALA A 152 -10.46 -16.08 6.01
N LEU A 153 -11.52 -15.87 6.79
CA LEU A 153 -11.64 -14.74 7.70
C LEU A 153 -11.72 -15.25 9.14
N ILE A 154 -10.81 -14.75 9.97
CA ILE A 154 -10.76 -14.99 11.40
C ILE A 154 -11.15 -13.70 12.10
N THR A 155 -12.22 -13.76 12.85
CA THR A 155 -12.75 -12.65 13.63
C THR A 155 -12.73 -13.00 15.12
N LYS A 156 -13.44 -12.28 15.92
CA LYS A 156 -13.61 -12.39 17.36
C LYS A 156 -13.46 -13.81 17.94
N ASN A 157 -12.97 -13.88 19.17
CA ASN A 157 -12.86 -15.11 19.92
C ASN A 157 -14.22 -15.59 20.49
N ASP A 158 -14.21 -16.67 21.26
CA ASP A 158 -15.43 -17.26 21.89
C ASP A 158 -16.13 -16.28 22.82
N LYS A 159 -15.44 -15.30 23.37
CA LYS A 159 -16.00 -14.21 24.19
C LYS A 159 -16.53 -13.03 23.35
N ASN A 160 -16.61 -13.19 22.03
CA ASN A 160 -17.04 -12.15 21.07
C ASN A 160 -16.19 -10.86 21.13
N THR A 161 -14.93 -10.97 21.54
CA THR A 161 -13.97 -9.85 21.60
C THR A 161 -12.91 -10.00 20.52
N LEU A 162 -12.40 -8.87 19.99
CA LEU A 162 -11.24 -8.89 19.12
C LEU A 162 -9.99 -9.16 19.94
N GLU A 163 -9.20 -10.09 19.47
CA GLU A 163 -7.90 -10.40 20.04
C GLU A 163 -6.82 -9.50 19.45
N THR A 164 -5.60 -9.63 19.96
CA THR A 164 -4.41 -9.09 19.33
C THR A 164 -4.08 -9.88 18.06
N PHE A 165 -3.06 -9.46 17.33
CA PHE A 165 -2.65 -10.12 16.09
C PHE A 165 -1.99 -11.49 16.34
N GLY A 166 -2.00 -12.33 15.28
CA GLY A 166 -1.24 -13.58 15.27
C GLY A 166 -1.80 -14.63 16.21
N THR A 167 -3.14 -14.75 16.25
CA THR A 167 -3.77 -15.79 17.05
C THR A 167 -3.41 -17.19 16.57
N ASP A 168 -3.43 -18.17 17.47
CA ASP A 168 -3.15 -19.57 17.11
C ASP A 168 -4.05 -20.02 15.94
N ARG A 169 -5.31 -19.59 15.91
CA ARG A 169 -6.25 -19.86 14.81
C ARG A 169 -5.77 -19.30 13.47
N ALA A 170 -5.24 -18.07 13.47
CA ALA A 170 -4.74 -17.43 12.26
C ALA A 170 -3.46 -18.09 11.76
N LEU A 171 -2.55 -18.39 12.68
CA LEU A 171 -1.28 -19.07 12.36
C LEU A 171 -1.50 -20.51 11.91
N GLU A 172 -2.39 -21.26 12.55
CA GLU A 172 -2.77 -22.61 12.10
C GLU A 172 -3.37 -22.57 10.69
N ALA A 173 -4.26 -21.61 10.41
CA ALA A 173 -4.85 -21.46 9.07
C ALA A 173 -3.77 -21.16 8.01
N LEU A 174 -2.82 -20.28 8.32
CA LEU A 174 -1.69 -19.99 7.45
C LEU A 174 -0.84 -21.23 7.17
N LEU A 175 -0.46 -21.98 8.22
CA LEU A 175 0.38 -23.18 8.10
C LEU A 175 -0.34 -24.30 7.34
N ARG A 176 -1.62 -24.52 7.60
CA ARG A 176 -2.42 -25.49 6.83
C ARG A 176 -2.49 -25.12 5.35
N PHE A 177 -2.68 -23.85 5.03
CA PHE A 177 -2.72 -23.39 3.66
C PHE A 177 -1.35 -23.45 2.98
N ALA A 178 -0.27 -23.29 3.73
CA ALA A 178 1.07 -23.50 3.23
C ALA A 178 1.46 -24.99 3.12
N ASN A 179 0.53 -25.92 3.40
CA ASN A 179 0.77 -27.37 3.48
C ASN A 179 1.82 -27.76 4.53
N VAL A 180 1.99 -26.93 5.54
CA VAL A 180 2.78 -27.23 6.72
C VAL A 180 1.85 -27.79 7.79
N ILE A 181 2.01 -29.04 8.15
CA ILE A 181 1.22 -29.67 9.22
C ILE A 181 1.88 -29.35 10.55
N PRO A 182 1.26 -28.53 11.42
CA PRO A 182 1.83 -28.28 12.73
C PRO A 182 1.88 -29.58 13.54
N ASN A 183 2.98 -29.80 14.27
CA ASN A 183 3.03 -30.88 15.24
C ASN A 183 1.88 -30.75 16.23
N ALA A 184 1.35 -31.88 16.74
CA ALA A 184 0.26 -31.89 17.73
C ALA A 184 0.57 -31.04 18.97
N ASN A 185 1.83 -30.79 19.27
CA ASN A 185 2.32 -29.98 20.39
C ASN A 185 2.75 -28.57 19.99
N TRP A 186 2.40 -28.12 18.76
CA TRP A 186 2.73 -26.77 18.33
C TRP A 186 2.00 -25.75 19.22
N LYS A 187 2.77 -24.92 19.89
CA LYS A 187 2.29 -23.78 20.67
C LYS A 187 3.14 -22.57 20.34
N THR A 188 2.49 -21.43 20.19
CA THR A 188 3.20 -20.17 20.09
C THR A 188 4.06 -19.97 21.34
N SER A 189 5.36 -19.73 21.16
CA SER A 189 6.22 -19.31 22.26
C SER A 189 5.74 -17.94 22.74
N LYS A 190 5.43 -17.82 24.03
CA LYS A 190 5.02 -16.54 24.62
C LYS A 190 6.20 -15.59 24.85
N GLU A 191 7.41 -16.09 24.78
CA GLU A 191 8.62 -15.30 25.01
C GLU A 191 9.43 -15.18 23.73
N PRO A 192 9.78 -13.96 23.30
CA PRO A 192 10.70 -13.76 22.21
C PRO A 192 12.07 -14.33 22.61
N THR A 193 12.73 -15.00 21.68
CA THR A 193 14.10 -15.48 21.91
C THR A 193 15.02 -14.32 22.29
N LYS A 194 15.96 -14.53 23.19
CA LYS A 194 16.89 -13.51 23.67
C LYS A 194 17.65 -12.78 22.55
N GLU A 195 17.85 -13.43 21.42
CA GLU A 195 18.49 -12.84 20.24
C GLU A 195 17.69 -11.71 19.57
N LEU A 196 16.35 -11.77 19.63
CA LEU A 196 15.48 -10.71 19.10
C LEU A 196 15.48 -9.44 19.99
N GLN A 197 15.90 -9.55 21.25
CA GLN A 197 15.95 -8.44 22.19
C GLN A 197 17.20 -7.55 22.04
N SER A 198 18.21 -8.00 21.30
CA SER A 198 19.56 -7.42 21.31
C SER A 198 19.79 -6.20 20.40
N LYS A 199 18.85 -5.87 19.49
CA LYS A 199 19.02 -4.73 18.56
C LYS A 199 18.01 -3.62 18.81
N PRO A 200 18.46 -2.44 19.31
CA PRO A 200 17.57 -1.31 19.58
C PRO A 200 16.79 -0.87 18.33
N PRO A 201 15.48 -0.58 18.44
CA PRO A 201 14.63 -0.20 17.30
C PRO A 201 15.09 1.07 16.56
N HIS A 202 15.72 2.02 17.26
CA HIS A 202 16.13 3.30 16.67
C HIS A 202 17.21 3.15 15.60
N HIS A 203 18.13 2.21 15.71
CA HIS A 203 19.11 1.95 14.64
C HIS A 203 18.45 1.43 13.36
N ARG A 204 17.37 0.68 13.47
CA ARG A 204 16.62 0.20 12.31
C ARG A 204 15.92 1.33 11.57
N GLN A 205 15.27 2.23 12.30
CA GLN A 205 14.60 3.40 11.70
C GLN A 205 15.61 4.34 11.02
N GLN A 206 16.72 4.63 11.69
CA GLN A 206 17.78 5.46 11.12
C GLN A 206 18.32 4.86 9.83
N ARG A 207 18.58 3.54 9.81
CA ARG A 207 19.02 2.84 8.60
C ARG A 207 17.99 2.93 7.49
N GLN A 208 16.71 2.71 7.77
CA GLN A 208 15.64 2.81 6.78
C GLN A 208 15.55 4.20 6.16
N VAL A 209 15.66 5.25 6.97
CA VAL A 209 15.67 6.64 6.47
C VAL A 209 16.89 6.88 5.59
N SER A 210 18.08 6.44 6.03
CA SER A 210 19.32 6.58 5.23
C SER A 210 19.22 5.86 3.89
N GLU A 211 18.70 4.63 3.87
CA GLU A 211 18.47 3.86 2.64
C GLU A 211 17.46 4.54 1.70
N LEU A 212 16.39 5.13 2.23
CA LEU A 212 15.43 5.91 1.44
C LEU A 212 16.07 7.16 0.83
N VAL A 213 16.87 7.87 1.60
CA VAL A 213 17.61 9.05 1.11
C VAL A 213 18.57 8.64 0.00
N GLU A 214 19.37 7.60 0.20
CA GLU A 214 20.30 7.10 -0.81
C GLU A 214 19.58 6.65 -2.08
N TYR A 215 18.48 5.93 -1.96
CA TYR A 215 17.65 5.51 -3.08
C TYR A 215 17.12 6.71 -3.87
N ASN A 216 16.54 7.71 -3.21
CA ASN A 216 16.06 8.93 -3.88
C ASN A 216 17.19 9.72 -4.56
N GLN A 217 18.35 9.83 -3.91
CA GLN A 217 19.51 10.48 -4.51
C GLN A 217 20.01 9.73 -5.76
N ARG A 218 19.94 8.39 -5.75
CA ARG A 218 20.25 7.58 -6.93
C ARG A 218 19.25 7.84 -8.06
N LEU A 219 17.95 7.83 -7.76
CA LEU A 219 16.91 8.15 -8.74
C LEU A 219 17.11 9.52 -9.37
N LEU A 220 17.46 10.54 -8.58
CA LEU A 220 17.75 11.88 -9.09
C LEU A 220 18.94 11.87 -10.05
N ARG A 221 20.01 11.16 -9.71
CA ARG A 221 21.19 11.05 -10.62
C ARG A 221 20.87 10.34 -11.93
N PHE A 222 20.06 9.27 -11.87
CA PHE A 222 19.67 8.54 -13.09
C PHE A 222 18.57 9.23 -13.88
N SER A 223 17.81 10.14 -13.28
CA SER A 223 16.66 10.79 -13.93
C SER A 223 17.05 11.60 -15.15
N GLU A 224 18.26 12.13 -15.22
CA GLU A 224 18.76 12.87 -16.40
C GLU A 224 18.93 11.93 -17.61
N TYR A 225 19.51 10.76 -17.37
CA TYR A 225 19.63 9.74 -18.41
C TYR A 225 18.26 9.30 -18.91
N GLU A 226 17.34 8.97 -18.03
CA GLU A 226 15.98 8.59 -18.39
C GLU A 226 15.23 9.66 -19.17
N ARG A 227 15.37 10.94 -18.78
CA ARG A 227 14.76 12.06 -19.51
C ARG A 227 15.40 12.23 -20.90
N THR A 228 16.68 11.98 -21.02
CA THR A 228 17.37 12.04 -22.31
C THR A 228 16.83 10.96 -23.24
N GLU A 229 16.73 9.72 -22.78
CA GLU A 229 16.25 8.60 -23.60
C GLU A 229 14.75 8.69 -23.92
N SER A 230 13.94 9.02 -22.93
CA SER A 230 12.48 9.00 -23.08
C SER A 230 11.90 10.23 -23.77
N PHE A 231 12.55 11.38 -23.64
CA PHE A 231 12.04 12.66 -24.11
C PHE A 231 12.96 13.30 -25.15
N TRP A 232 14.18 13.72 -24.77
CA TRP A 232 15.02 14.54 -25.62
C TRP A 232 15.46 13.87 -26.92
N ARG A 233 15.77 12.58 -26.89
CA ARG A 233 16.14 11.83 -28.12
C ARG A 233 14.95 11.60 -29.05
N LYS A 234 13.72 11.64 -28.53
CA LYS A 234 12.50 11.44 -29.31
C LYS A 234 11.93 12.75 -29.89
N LEU A 235 12.46 13.88 -29.44
CA LEU A 235 12.10 15.21 -29.92
C LEU A 235 13.27 15.86 -30.65
N PRO A 236 13.52 15.48 -31.89
CA PRO A 236 14.57 16.14 -32.67
C PRO A 236 14.20 17.61 -32.90
N PRO A 237 15.20 18.51 -33.02
CA PRO A 237 14.99 19.91 -33.36
C PRO A 237 14.09 20.03 -34.58
N ALA A 238 13.02 20.78 -34.49
CA ALA A 238 12.04 20.97 -35.53
C ALA A 238 11.71 22.46 -35.71
N GLU A 239 11.18 22.80 -36.88
CA GLU A 239 10.63 24.13 -37.13
C GLU A 239 9.47 24.40 -36.14
N PRO A 240 9.27 25.65 -35.68
CA PRO A 240 8.22 26.00 -34.72
C PRO A 240 6.81 25.49 -35.08
N ALA A 241 6.50 25.50 -36.40
CA ALA A 241 5.20 24.98 -36.86
C ALA A 241 4.98 23.48 -36.61
N LYS A 242 6.05 22.70 -36.64
CA LYS A 242 6.01 21.24 -36.42
C LYS A 242 6.16 20.87 -34.94
N TRP A 243 6.77 21.75 -34.13
CA TRP A 243 7.10 21.52 -32.74
C TRP A 243 5.87 21.17 -31.89
N ASN A 244 4.80 21.92 -32.08
CA ASN A 244 3.55 21.66 -31.31
C ASN A 244 2.98 20.28 -31.55
N ALA A 245 2.96 19.81 -32.77
CA ALA A 245 2.49 18.49 -33.13
C ALA A 245 3.39 17.38 -32.53
N GLN A 246 4.70 17.57 -32.58
CA GLN A 246 5.67 16.62 -32.01
C GLN A 246 5.58 16.53 -30.46
N CYS A 247 5.30 17.64 -29.80
CA CYS A 247 5.15 17.67 -28.34
C CYS A 247 3.80 17.14 -27.84
N GLU A 248 2.79 17.02 -28.70
CA GLU A 248 1.44 16.64 -28.28
C GLU A 248 1.35 15.28 -27.56
N PRO A 249 2.02 14.20 -27.98
CA PRO A 249 2.05 12.95 -27.23
C PRO A 249 2.60 13.12 -25.81
N HIS A 250 3.66 13.93 -25.65
CA HIS A 250 4.27 14.18 -24.34
C HIS A 250 3.39 15.07 -23.44
N ARG A 251 2.64 16.03 -24.01
CA ARG A 251 1.63 16.79 -23.25
C ARG A 251 0.51 15.88 -22.74
N LYS A 252 0.03 14.96 -23.58
CA LYS A 252 -0.98 13.98 -23.20
C LYS A 252 -0.47 13.07 -22.09
N GLN A 253 0.76 12.60 -22.20
CA GLN A 253 1.39 11.79 -21.16
C GLN A 253 1.53 12.58 -19.86
N LEU A 254 2.08 13.80 -19.91
CA LEU A 254 2.18 14.67 -18.75
C LEU A 254 0.81 14.87 -18.08
N TRP A 255 -0.21 15.16 -18.87
CA TRP A 255 -1.54 15.45 -18.38
C TRP A 255 -2.22 14.22 -17.75
N LYS A 256 -2.20 13.09 -18.44
CA LYS A 256 -2.90 11.88 -18.02
C LYS A 256 -2.18 11.09 -16.92
N GLU A 257 -0.87 10.92 -17.07
CA GLU A 257 -0.11 9.97 -16.25
C GLU A 257 0.62 10.65 -15.09
N VAL A 258 1.05 11.91 -15.26
CA VAL A 258 1.88 12.60 -14.26
C VAL A 258 1.05 13.57 -13.42
N ILE A 259 0.28 14.47 -14.08
CA ILE A 259 -0.58 15.44 -13.38
C ILE A 259 -1.87 14.77 -12.87
N GLY A 260 -2.42 13.83 -13.64
CA GLY A 260 -3.70 13.20 -13.34
C GLY A 260 -4.87 14.00 -13.93
N GLN A 261 -5.26 13.67 -15.16
CA GLN A 261 -6.38 14.33 -15.83
C GLN A 261 -7.72 13.93 -15.17
N PHE A 262 -8.45 14.92 -14.67
CA PHE A 262 -9.84 14.69 -14.24
C PHE A 262 -10.76 14.43 -15.45
N PRO A 263 -11.87 13.70 -15.27
CA PRO A 263 -12.93 13.60 -16.25
C PRO A 263 -13.42 14.99 -16.67
N ALA A 264 -13.91 15.11 -17.89
CA ALA A 264 -14.49 16.36 -18.35
C ALA A 264 -15.62 16.81 -17.41
N ALA A 265 -15.68 18.11 -17.13
CA ALA A 265 -16.72 18.67 -16.30
C ALA A 265 -18.10 18.41 -16.97
N ASN A 266 -19.01 17.81 -16.22
CA ASN A 266 -20.37 17.49 -16.64
C ASN A 266 -21.42 18.40 -15.98
N LEU A 267 -21.00 19.29 -15.10
CA LEU A 267 -21.86 20.27 -14.47
C LEU A 267 -21.72 21.61 -15.18
N PRO A 268 -22.82 22.41 -15.27
CA PRO A 268 -22.75 23.74 -15.82
C PRO A 268 -21.83 24.62 -14.95
N ILE A 269 -21.04 25.45 -15.62
CA ILE A 269 -20.23 26.45 -14.94
C ILE A 269 -21.24 27.45 -14.32
N ASN A 270 -21.26 27.52 -12.99
CA ASN A 270 -22.06 28.48 -12.24
C ASN A 270 -21.09 29.44 -11.51
N PRO A 271 -20.47 30.36 -12.23
CA PRO A 271 -19.48 31.25 -11.65
C PRO A 271 -20.14 32.20 -10.66
N ARG A 272 -19.64 32.22 -9.44
CA ARG A 272 -19.98 33.22 -8.43
C ARG A 272 -18.80 34.16 -8.31
N SER A 273 -18.78 35.18 -9.13
CA SER A 273 -17.71 36.18 -9.10
C SER A 273 -18.21 37.51 -8.51
N ARG A 274 -17.37 38.15 -7.73
CA ARG A 274 -17.57 39.49 -7.22
C ARG A 274 -16.41 40.38 -7.63
N LYS A 275 -16.69 41.49 -8.27
CA LYS A 275 -15.66 42.49 -8.56
C LYS A 275 -15.17 43.11 -7.25
N ILE A 276 -13.87 42.96 -6.96
CA ILE A 276 -13.23 43.46 -5.73
C ILE A 276 -12.60 44.84 -5.97
N LEU A 277 -11.98 45.03 -7.13
CA LEU A 277 -11.24 46.22 -7.45
C LEU A 277 -11.23 46.45 -8.94
N GLU A 278 -11.31 47.70 -9.35
CA GLU A 278 -11.20 48.16 -10.73
C GLU A 278 -10.24 49.34 -10.79
N THR A 279 -9.35 49.34 -11.74
CA THR A 279 -8.46 50.43 -12.07
C THR A 279 -8.61 50.73 -13.57
N ASP A 280 -7.93 51.75 -14.05
CA ASP A 280 -7.84 52.08 -15.47
C ASP A 280 -7.13 51.04 -16.33
N LYS A 281 -6.39 50.07 -15.68
CA LYS A 281 -5.58 49.07 -16.35
C LYS A 281 -6.01 47.64 -16.13
N TRP A 282 -6.71 47.35 -15.06
CA TRP A 282 -7.12 45.96 -14.73
C TRP A 282 -8.33 45.93 -13.80
N ILE A 283 -9.03 44.81 -13.85
CA ILE A 283 -10.15 44.51 -12.98
C ILE A 283 -9.87 43.22 -12.22
N CYS A 284 -10.10 43.22 -10.90
CA CYS A 284 -9.90 42.07 -10.05
C CYS A 284 -11.25 41.48 -9.61
N TYR A 285 -11.43 40.20 -9.79
CA TYR A 285 -12.60 39.48 -9.33
C TYR A 285 -12.20 38.42 -8.29
N GLU A 286 -13.02 38.28 -7.27
CA GLU A 286 -13.07 37.09 -6.41
C GLU A 286 -13.96 36.05 -7.12
N VAL A 287 -13.47 34.83 -7.27
CA VAL A 287 -14.15 33.74 -7.99
C VAL A 287 -14.37 32.58 -7.05
#